data_efa5ac1396eb21131d5fd7d5925091ea
#
_entry.id   efa5ac1396eb21131d5fd7d5925091ea
#
_cell.length_a   1.000
_cell.length_b   1.000
_cell.length_c   1.000
_cell.angle_alpha   90.00
_cell.angle_beta   90.00
_cell.angle_gamma   90.00
#
_symmetry.space_group_name_H-M   'P 1'
#
loop_
_entity.id
_entity.type
_entity.pdbx_description
1 polymer ?
#
loop_
_entity_poly.entity_id
_entity_poly.type
_entity_poly.pdbx_seq_one_letter_code
_entity_poly.pdbx_strand_id
1 'polypeptide(L)'
;LIAEGVLTAREPYQGRAVRGRGRPSKVFVMTDSGREKFEHSYDDLAVAALKFMASKNGSHLVDEFAQSRANEFVRKGEQIKSSSKSVSEKSKALAKLLTKEGYSATTDKMGNGEEICQHHCPIAHVASEFPQLCEAETAAFSEILGTHVQRLATIAHGDGVCTTFIPSNISQTRKTKVKEGAR
;
A
#
# COMPACT_ATOMS: atom_id res chain seq x y z
N LEU A 1 -13.95 30.31 -3.98
CA LEU A 1 -13.04 29.55 -4.85
C LEU A 1 -11.59 30.07 -4.82
N ILE A 2 -11.36 31.41 -4.90
CA ILE A 2 -10.00 31.97 -4.78
C ILE A 2 -9.54 31.90 -3.31
N ALA A 3 -10.37 32.32 -2.37
CA ALA A 3 -10.09 32.25 -0.94
C ALA A 3 -9.87 30.83 -0.42
N GLU A 4 -10.43 29.84 -1.10
CA GLU A 4 -10.28 28.40 -0.83
C GLU A 4 -9.07 27.78 -1.56
N GLY A 5 -8.29 28.58 -2.29
CA GLY A 5 -7.13 28.11 -3.03
C GLY A 5 -7.44 27.25 -4.27
N VAL A 6 -8.71 27.16 -4.68
CA VAL A 6 -9.14 26.33 -5.83
C VAL A 6 -8.79 26.98 -7.16
N LEU A 7 -8.89 28.31 -7.21
CA LEU A 7 -8.55 29.11 -8.39
C LEU A 7 -7.45 30.13 -8.05
N THR A 8 -6.60 30.43 -9.04
CA THR A 8 -5.68 31.56 -8.98
C THR A 8 -5.90 32.47 -10.17
N ALA A 9 -5.71 33.79 -9.96
CA ALA A 9 -5.80 34.76 -11.01
C ALA A 9 -4.43 34.90 -11.71
N ARG A 10 -4.41 34.82 -13.03
CA ARG A 10 -3.22 35.05 -13.85
C ARG A 10 -3.49 36.14 -14.88
N GLU A 11 -2.44 36.77 -15.32
CA GLU A 11 -2.53 37.65 -16.50
C GLU A 11 -2.71 36.82 -17.76
N PRO A 12 -3.49 37.30 -18.75
CA PRO A 12 -3.70 36.56 -19.99
C PRO A 12 -2.36 36.35 -20.71
N TYR A 13 -2.22 35.20 -21.36
CA TYR A 13 -1.04 34.91 -22.20
C TYR A 13 -0.95 35.92 -23.33
N GLN A 14 0.16 36.64 -23.44
CA GLN A 14 0.35 37.77 -24.33
C GLN A 14 0.15 37.48 -25.82
N GLY A 15 0.15 36.21 -26.25
CA GLY A 15 -0.07 35.80 -27.64
C GLY A 15 -1.52 35.92 -28.15
N ARG A 16 -2.49 36.19 -27.27
CA ARG A 16 -3.92 36.38 -27.61
C ARG A 16 -4.53 37.69 -27.16
N ALA A 17 -3.71 38.63 -26.70
CA ALA A 17 -4.19 39.91 -26.25
C ALA A 17 -4.54 40.79 -27.45
N VAL A 18 -5.81 40.85 -27.79
CA VAL A 18 -6.33 41.99 -28.58
C VAL A 18 -6.11 43.25 -27.73
N ARG A 19 -5.21 44.11 -28.14
CA ARG A 19 -4.96 45.41 -27.49
C ARG A 19 -6.18 46.31 -27.61
N GLY A 20 -7.14 46.14 -26.67
CA GLY A 20 -8.24 47.04 -26.45
C GLY A 20 -7.89 48.10 -25.42
N ARG A 21 -8.53 49.30 -25.49
CA ARG A 21 -8.48 50.29 -24.42
C ARG A 21 -9.21 49.72 -23.20
N GLY A 22 -8.48 49.46 -22.09
CA GLY A 22 -9.06 48.99 -20.82
C GLY A 22 -8.06 48.21 -19.99
N ARG A 23 -8.37 48.04 -18.70
CA ARG A 23 -7.59 47.19 -17.79
C ARG A 23 -7.65 45.71 -18.30
N PRO A 24 -6.49 45.01 -18.45
CA PRO A 24 -6.52 43.61 -18.86
C PRO A 24 -7.42 42.79 -17.96
N SER A 25 -8.29 41.99 -18.55
CA SER A 25 -9.15 41.05 -17.80
C SER A 25 -8.28 39.95 -17.21
N LYS A 26 -8.43 39.67 -15.91
CA LYS A 26 -7.77 38.52 -15.28
C LYS A 26 -8.32 37.22 -15.81
N VAL A 27 -7.44 36.25 -16.07
CA VAL A 27 -7.81 34.86 -16.36
C VAL A 27 -7.70 34.07 -15.08
N PHE A 28 -8.76 33.34 -14.75
CA PHE A 28 -8.77 32.44 -13.62
C PHE A 28 -8.40 31.04 -14.08
N VAL A 29 -7.42 30.45 -13.46
CA VAL A 29 -6.97 29.09 -13.73
C VAL A 29 -7.09 28.26 -12.47
N MET A 30 -7.39 26.98 -12.64
CA MET A 30 -7.47 26.04 -11.55
C MET A 30 -6.07 25.75 -10.99
N THR A 31 -5.95 25.72 -9.68
CA THR A 31 -4.73 25.30 -8.98
C THR A 31 -4.66 23.78 -8.91
N ASP A 32 -3.53 23.21 -8.48
CA ASP A 32 -3.41 21.78 -8.26
C ASP A 32 -4.37 21.31 -7.17
N SER A 33 -4.48 22.06 -6.06
CA SER A 33 -5.48 21.83 -5.02
C SER A 33 -6.93 21.91 -5.54
N GLY A 34 -7.19 22.72 -6.56
CA GLY A 34 -8.47 22.74 -7.25
C GLY A 34 -8.70 21.49 -8.09
N ARG A 35 -7.67 20.99 -8.77
CA ARG A 35 -7.74 19.76 -9.58
C ARG A 35 -7.99 18.52 -8.71
N GLU A 36 -7.38 18.46 -7.52
CA GLU A 36 -7.56 17.36 -6.56
C GLU A 36 -9.01 17.16 -6.10
N LYS A 37 -9.89 18.15 -6.32
CA LYS A 37 -11.33 18.03 -6.02
C LYS A 37 -12.15 17.33 -7.09
N PHE A 38 -11.54 17.00 -8.22
CA PHE A 38 -12.19 16.21 -9.27
C PHE A 38 -11.87 14.73 -9.10
N GLU A 39 -12.77 13.89 -9.57
CA GLU A 39 -12.50 12.45 -9.62
C GLU A 39 -11.28 12.17 -10.48
N HIS A 40 -10.44 11.29 -10.00
CA HIS A 40 -9.21 10.86 -10.66
C HIS A 40 -9.39 9.45 -11.20
N SER A 41 -9.05 9.25 -12.48
CA SER A 41 -9.06 7.93 -13.12
C SER A 41 -7.67 7.27 -13.06
N TYR A 42 -6.89 7.52 -11.99
CA TYR A 42 -5.57 6.91 -11.85
C TYR A 42 -5.63 5.40 -11.68
N ASP A 43 -6.67 4.89 -11.01
CA ASP A 43 -6.87 3.45 -10.84
C ASP A 43 -7.15 2.78 -12.18
N ASP A 44 -8.03 3.36 -13.01
CA ASP A 44 -8.32 2.85 -14.36
C ASP A 44 -7.09 2.87 -15.25
N LEU A 45 -6.30 3.95 -15.18
CA LEU A 45 -5.05 4.05 -15.93
C LEU A 45 -4.04 2.99 -15.47
N ALA A 46 -3.92 2.75 -14.16
CA ALA A 46 -3.03 1.73 -13.60
C ALA A 46 -3.48 0.33 -14.02
N VAL A 47 -4.77 0.02 -13.94
CA VAL A 47 -5.35 -1.25 -14.42
C VAL A 47 -5.07 -1.44 -15.91
N ALA A 48 -5.29 -0.43 -16.74
CA ALA A 48 -5.04 -0.50 -18.18
C ALA A 48 -3.54 -0.75 -18.48
N ALA A 49 -2.64 -0.08 -17.76
CA ALA A 49 -1.20 -0.27 -17.89
C ALA A 49 -0.77 -1.70 -17.54
N LEU A 50 -1.27 -2.25 -16.43
CA LEU A 50 -0.95 -3.62 -16.01
C LEU A 50 -1.56 -4.67 -16.96
N LYS A 51 -2.78 -4.45 -17.46
CA LYS A 51 -3.39 -5.29 -18.51
C LYS A 51 -2.55 -5.27 -19.79
N PHE A 52 -2.05 -4.11 -20.19
CA PHE A 52 -1.15 -3.99 -21.32
C PHE A 52 0.14 -4.78 -21.11
N MET A 53 0.78 -4.65 -19.96
CA MET A 53 1.99 -5.41 -19.60
C MET A 53 1.73 -6.92 -19.67
N ALA A 54 0.63 -7.40 -19.07
CA ALA A 54 0.24 -8.81 -19.11
C ALA A 54 0.00 -9.30 -20.56
N SER A 55 -0.55 -8.47 -21.44
CA SER A 55 -0.79 -8.84 -22.84
C SER A 55 0.49 -9.01 -23.68
N LYS A 56 1.61 -8.40 -23.26
CA LYS A 56 2.88 -8.45 -23.99
C LYS A 56 3.75 -9.66 -23.65
N ASN A 57 3.76 -10.05 -22.37
CA ASN A 57 4.70 -11.08 -21.87
C ASN A 57 4.04 -12.03 -20.85
N GLY A 58 2.71 -12.16 -20.89
CA GLY A 58 1.95 -12.92 -19.89
C GLY A 58 1.96 -12.25 -18.51
N SER A 59 1.56 -12.99 -17.48
CA SER A 59 1.51 -12.48 -16.11
C SER A 59 2.87 -12.10 -15.53
N HIS A 60 3.95 -12.63 -16.08
CA HIS A 60 5.33 -12.50 -15.57
C HIS A 60 5.75 -11.04 -15.32
N LEU A 61 5.44 -10.10 -16.26
CA LEU A 61 5.75 -8.67 -16.04
C LEU A 61 4.95 -8.04 -14.88
N VAL A 62 3.75 -8.51 -14.66
CA VAL A 62 2.94 -8.06 -13.52
C VAL A 62 3.51 -8.60 -12.20
N ASP A 63 3.97 -9.86 -12.20
CA ASP A 63 4.61 -10.49 -11.06
C ASP A 63 5.93 -9.77 -10.70
N GLU A 64 6.75 -9.46 -11.71
CA GLU A 64 7.98 -8.66 -11.53
C GLU A 64 7.69 -7.26 -10.98
N PHE A 65 6.66 -6.60 -11.47
CA PHE A 65 6.23 -5.30 -10.97
C PHE A 65 5.75 -5.39 -9.51
N ALA A 66 4.93 -6.39 -9.18
CA ALA A 66 4.46 -6.63 -7.82
C ALA A 66 5.64 -6.88 -6.87
N GLN A 67 6.60 -7.71 -7.28
CA GLN A 67 7.81 -7.99 -6.51
C GLN A 67 8.68 -6.74 -6.35
N SER A 68 8.82 -5.91 -7.39
CA SER A 68 9.57 -4.66 -7.31
C SER A 68 8.98 -3.70 -6.28
N ARG A 69 7.66 -3.56 -6.24
CA ARG A 69 6.95 -2.78 -5.22
C ARG A 69 7.16 -3.35 -3.82
N ALA A 70 7.04 -4.66 -3.67
CA ALA A 70 7.28 -5.36 -2.41
C ALA A 70 8.72 -5.12 -1.90
N ASN A 71 9.72 -5.23 -2.76
CA ASN A 71 11.11 -4.96 -2.44
C ASN A 71 11.34 -3.51 -1.99
N GLU A 72 10.66 -2.54 -2.61
CA GLU A 72 10.70 -1.14 -2.16
C GLU A 72 10.11 -0.99 -0.77
N PHE A 73 8.99 -1.66 -0.50
CA PHE A 73 8.37 -1.65 0.83
C PHE A 73 9.27 -2.30 1.89
N VAL A 74 9.95 -3.41 1.57
CA VAL A 74 10.96 -4.04 2.44
C VAL A 74 12.08 -3.06 2.75
N ARG A 75 12.58 -2.31 1.77
CA ARG A 75 13.61 -1.27 2.01
C ARG A 75 13.14 -0.18 2.97
N LYS A 76 11.87 0.26 2.86
CA LYS A 76 11.27 1.19 3.82
C LYS A 76 11.16 0.57 5.23
N GLY A 77 10.96 -0.74 5.32
CA GLY A 77 10.89 -1.52 6.56
C GLY A 77 12.22 -2.01 7.12
N GLU A 78 13.36 -1.69 6.51
CA GLU A 78 14.67 -2.27 6.89
C GLU A 78 15.06 -2.01 8.35
N GLN A 79 14.73 -0.85 8.90
CA GLN A 79 14.96 -0.56 10.33
C GLN A 79 14.11 -1.42 11.26
N ILE A 80 12.93 -1.86 10.81
CA ILE A 80 12.06 -2.78 11.56
C ILE A 80 12.66 -4.18 11.48
N LYS A 81 13.05 -4.61 10.28
CA LYS A 81 13.62 -5.92 9.98
C LYS A 81 14.89 -6.18 10.79
N SER A 82 15.83 -5.25 10.75
CA SER A 82 17.14 -5.37 11.41
C SER A 82 17.10 -5.16 12.92
N SER A 83 15.95 -4.70 13.48
CA SER A 83 15.84 -4.47 14.92
C SER A 83 15.79 -5.78 15.71
N SER A 84 16.36 -5.79 16.92
CA SER A 84 16.27 -6.90 17.88
C SER A 84 14.95 -6.94 18.66
N LYS A 85 13.93 -6.19 18.24
CA LYS A 85 12.62 -6.10 18.89
C LYS A 85 11.84 -7.40 18.75
N SER A 86 10.91 -7.61 19.68
CA SER A 86 9.95 -8.70 19.61
C SER A 86 9.06 -8.59 18.36
N VAL A 87 8.46 -9.71 17.95
CA VAL A 87 7.51 -9.72 16.83
C VAL A 87 6.38 -8.71 17.06
N SER A 88 5.85 -8.62 18.29
CA SER A 88 4.80 -7.66 18.65
C SER A 88 5.22 -6.19 18.43
N GLU A 89 6.43 -5.83 18.84
CA GLU A 89 6.94 -4.48 18.60
C GLU A 89 7.19 -4.19 17.13
N LYS A 90 7.67 -5.19 16.37
CA LYS A 90 7.83 -5.11 14.93
C LYS A 90 6.49 -4.96 14.22
N SER A 91 5.45 -5.70 14.64
CA SER A 91 4.08 -5.58 14.11
C SER A 91 3.51 -4.17 14.28
N LYS A 92 3.68 -3.59 15.47
CA LYS A 92 3.26 -2.19 15.74
C LYS A 92 4.03 -1.18 14.88
N ALA A 93 5.33 -1.41 14.67
CA ALA A 93 6.13 -0.55 13.82
C ALA A 93 5.74 -0.68 12.34
N LEU A 94 5.43 -1.90 11.89
CA LEU A 94 4.93 -2.17 10.54
C LEU A 94 3.56 -1.51 10.31
N ALA A 95 2.62 -1.59 11.26
CA ALA A 95 1.33 -0.90 11.17
C ALA A 95 1.50 0.63 11.04
N LYS A 96 2.46 1.23 11.76
CA LYS A 96 2.79 2.65 11.61
C LYS A 96 3.37 2.98 10.24
N LEU A 97 4.21 2.10 9.68
CA LEU A 97 4.74 2.26 8.32
C LEU A 97 3.60 2.19 7.31
N LEU A 98 2.73 1.19 7.41
CA LEU A 98 1.55 1.02 6.56
C LEU A 98 0.64 2.25 6.60
N THR A 99 0.40 2.83 7.80
CA THR A 99 -0.40 4.04 7.93
C THR A 99 0.22 5.24 7.20
N LYS A 100 1.56 5.37 7.19
CA LYS A 100 2.25 6.39 6.40
C LYS A 100 2.11 6.17 4.90
N GLU A 101 1.98 4.93 4.46
CA GLU A 101 1.75 4.54 3.07
C GLU A 101 0.26 4.56 2.67
N GLY A 102 -0.63 5.04 3.54
CA GLY A 102 -2.06 5.26 3.25
C GLY A 102 -2.99 4.12 3.63
N TYR A 103 -2.52 3.05 4.31
CA TYR A 103 -3.37 1.87 4.61
C TYR A 103 -4.23 1.99 5.89
N SER A 104 -4.06 3.00 6.71
CA SER A 104 -4.78 3.16 7.98
C SER A 104 -4.75 1.90 8.85
N ALA A 105 -3.54 1.44 9.23
CA ALA A 105 -3.35 0.13 9.84
C ALA A 105 -3.33 0.18 11.37
N THR A 106 -3.91 -0.87 11.99
CA THR A 106 -3.88 -1.13 13.44
C THR A 106 -3.32 -2.53 13.74
N THR A 107 -3.02 -2.80 15.00
CA THR A 107 -2.63 -4.14 15.48
C THR A 107 -3.48 -4.54 16.66
N ASP A 108 -3.93 -5.78 16.67
CA ASP A 108 -4.67 -6.38 17.77
C ASP A 108 -4.14 -7.77 18.12
N LYS A 109 -4.51 -8.28 19.31
CA LYS A 109 -4.19 -9.66 19.70
C LYS A 109 -5.21 -10.61 19.11
N MET A 110 -4.75 -11.71 18.55
CA MET A 110 -5.59 -12.75 17.96
C MET A 110 -5.10 -14.14 18.37
N GLY A 111 -5.82 -14.78 19.29
CA GLY A 111 -5.48 -16.12 19.76
C GLY A 111 -4.04 -16.23 20.28
N ASN A 112 -3.23 -17.08 19.64
CA ASN A 112 -1.82 -17.29 19.95
C ASN A 112 -0.88 -16.43 19.10
N GLY A 113 -1.35 -15.29 18.62
CA GLY A 113 -0.57 -14.37 17.79
C GLY A 113 -1.09 -12.95 17.87
N GLU A 114 -0.77 -12.19 16.87
CA GLU A 114 -1.26 -10.84 16.63
C GLU A 114 -1.84 -10.76 15.22
N GLU A 115 -2.63 -9.74 14.99
CA GLU A 115 -3.08 -9.39 13.65
C GLU A 115 -2.72 -7.95 13.33
N ILE A 116 -2.46 -7.69 12.05
CA ILE A 116 -2.44 -6.36 11.46
C ILE A 116 -3.70 -6.21 10.63
N CYS A 117 -4.49 -5.19 10.96
CA CYS A 117 -5.69 -4.81 10.21
C CYS A 117 -5.42 -3.54 9.41
N GLN A 118 -5.58 -3.59 8.09
CA GLN A 118 -5.53 -2.43 7.20
C GLN A 118 -6.97 -2.02 6.87
N HIS A 119 -7.44 -0.90 7.43
CA HIS A 119 -8.82 -0.41 7.28
C HIS A 119 -9.06 0.31 5.96
N HIS A 120 -8.00 0.63 5.24
CA HIS A 120 -8.02 1.21 3.90
C HIS A 120 -6.91 0.59 3.07
N CYS A 121 -7.20 0.34 1.80
CA CYS A 121 -6.21 -0.09 0.82
C CYS A 121 -6.14 0.95 -0.31
N PRO A 122 -5.03 1.71 -0.44
CA PRO A 122 -4.91 2.76 -1.44
C PRO A 122 -4.85 2.25 -2.88
N ILE A 123 -4.72 0.94 -3.08
CA ILE A 123 -4.67 0.28 -4.39
C ILE A 123 -5.76 -0.80 -4.54
N ALA A 124 -6.82 -0.75 -3.75
CA ALA A 124 -7.84 -1.82 -3.71
C ALA A 124 -8.41 -2.16 -5.08
N HIS A 125 -8.74 -1.16 -5.89
CA HIS A 125 -9.29 -1.35 -7.24
C HIS A 125 -8.30 -2.06 -8.17
N VAL A 126 -7.03 -1.69 -8.12
CA VAL A 126 -5.98 -2.34 -8.93
C VAL A 126 -5.70 -3.76 -8.43
N ALA A 127 -5.64 -3.94 -7.11
CA ALA A 127 -5.36 -5.23 -6.49
C ALA A 127 -6.49 -6.26 -6.67
N SER A 128 -7.75 -5.81 -6.89
CA SER A 128 -8.85 -6.71 -7.21
C SER A 128 -8.68 -7.39 -8.58
N GLU A 129 -8.05 -6.71 -9.53
CA GLU A 129 -7.74 -7.23 -10.86
C GLU A 129 -6.40 -8.01 -10.89
N PHE A 130 -5.47 -7.68 -9.97
CA PHE A 130 -4.12 -8.22 -9.92
C PHE A 130 -3.76 -8.71 -8.51
N PRO A 131 -4.21 -9.92 -8.11
CA PRO A 131 -3.97 -10.48 -6.77
C PRO A 131 -2.49 -10.59 -6.39
N GLN A 132 -1.59 -10.69 -7.37
CA GLN A 132 -0.14 -10.74 -7.17
C GLN A 132 0.39 -9.58 -6.33
N LEU A 133 -0.27 -8.42 -6.38
CA LEU A 133 0.09 -7.26 -5.55
C LEU A 133 -0.13 -7.54 -4.06
N CYS A 134 -1.24 -8.20 -3.70
CA CYS A 134 -1.53 -8.59 -2.32
C CYS A 134 -0.61 -9.72 -1.84
N GLU A 135 -0.28 -10.68 -2.72
CA GLU A 135 0.61 -11.79 -2.42
C GLU A 135 2.04 -11.29 -2.15
N ALA A 136 2.56 -10.42 -3.01
CA ALA A 136 3.87 -9.82 -2.86
C ALA A 136 3.96 -8.93 -1.60
N GLU A 137 2.90 -8.17 -1.28
CA GLU A 137 2.82 -7.40 -0.03
C GLU A 137 2.86 -8.31 1.19
N THR A 138 2.14 -9.43 1.18
CA THR A 138 2.13 -10.40 2.28
C THR A 138 3.51 -11.04 2.48
N ALA A 139 4.20 -11.36 1.39
CA ALA A 139 5.57 -11.84 1.44
C ALA A 139 6.53 -10.80 2.04
N ALA A 140 6.38 -9.52 1.67
CA ALA A 140 7.16 -8.44 2.26
C ALA A 140 6.93 -8.29 3.77
N PHE A 141 5.71 -8.50 4.25
CA PHE A 141 5.44 -8.49 5.70
C PHE A 141 6.16 -9.64 6.41
N SER A 142 6.15 -10.84 5.83
CA SER A 142 6.91 -11.98 6.37
C SER A 142 8.40 -11.66 6.46
N GLU A 143 8.95 -11.03 5.44
CA GLU A 143 10.37 -10.67 5.40
C GLU A 143 10.72 -9.59 6.44
N ILE A 144 9.91 -8.53 6.56
CA ILE A 144 10.14 -7.44 7.53
C ILE A 144 10.02 -7.94 8.97
N LEU A 145 9.04 -8.79 9.24
CA LEU A 145 8.80 -9.33 10.59
C LEU A 145 9.75 -10.47 10.97
N GLY A 146 10.38 -11.12 9.98
CA GLY A 146 11.24 -12.27 10.17
C GLY A 146 10.47 -13.52 10.63
N THR A 147 9.18 -13.61 10.33
CA THR A 147 8.31 -14.75 10.62
C THR A 147 7.27 -14.94 9.53
N HIS A 148 6.78 -16.16 9.37
CA HIS A 148 5.68 -16.41 8.47
C HIS A 148 4.42 -15.66 8.92
N VAL A 149 3.72 -15.05 7.96
CA VAL A 149 2.42 -14.42 8.20
C VAL A 149 1.38 -15.02 7.27
N GLN A 150 0.11 -14.90 7.63
CA GLN A 150 -1.00 -15.40 6.85
C GLN A 150 -2.02 -14.30 6.60
N ARG A 151 -2.32 -14.02 5.33
CA ARG A 151 -3.41 -13.13 4.94
C ARG A 151 -4.74 -13.87 5.10
N LEU A 152 -5.63 -13.33 5.93
CA LEU A 152 -6.93 -13.95 6.24
C LEU A 152 -8.07 -13.31 5.45
N ALA A 153 -7.99 -12.01 5.18
CA ALA A 153 -9.00 -11.23 4.49
C ALA A 153 -8.37 -10.12 3.67
N THR A 154 -9.01 -9.70 2.56
CA THR A 154 -8.54 -8.59 1.73
C THR A 154 -9.68 -7.73 1.22
N ILE A 155 -9.52 -6.41 1.31
CA ILE A 155 -10.45 -5.42 0.74
C ILE A 155 -10.59 -5.65 -0.78
N ALA A 156 -9.51 -6.01 -1.45
CA ALA A 156 -9.51 -6.28 -2.89
C ALA A 156 -10.43 -7.46 -3.29
N HIS A 157 -10.71 -8.38 -2.39
CA HIS A 157 -11.64 -9.51 -2.62
C HIS A 157 -13.03 -9.29 -2.00
N GLY A 158 -13.32 -8.07 -1.53
CA GLY A 158 -14.64 -7.70 -1.03
C GLY A 158 -14.80 -7.69 0.48
N ASP A 159 -13.73 -8.00 1.25
CA ASP A 159 -13.77 -7.88 2.70
C ASP A 159 -13.74 -6.42 3.13
N GLY A 160 -14.27 -6.12 4.32
CA GLY A 160 -14.28 -4.75 4.86
C GLY A 160 -12.92 -4.26 5.37
N VAL A 161 -11.95 -5.17 5.52
CA VAL A 161 -10.63 -4.91 6.08
C VAL A 161 -9.64 -5.96 5.57
N CYS A 162 -8.39 -5.56 5.32
CA CYS A 162 -7.33 -6.54 5.10
C CYS A 162 -6.79 -7.01 6.46
N THR A 163 -6.84 -8.30 6.73
CA THR A 163 -6.33 -8.88 7.99
C THR A 163 -5.17 -9.80 7.71
N THR A 164 -4.06 -9.59 8.42
CA THR A 164 -2.87 -10.45 8.36
C THR A 164 -2.56 -10.99 9.75
N PHE A 165 -2.61 -12.30 9.90
CA PHE A 165 -2.24 -12.99 11.14
C PHE A 165 -0.73 -13.20 11.22
N ILE A 166 -0.18 -12.96 12.40
CA ILE A 166 1.23 -13.09 12.74
C ILE A 166 1.32 -14.04 13.94
N PRO A 167 1.76 -15.30 13.77
CA PRO A 167 1.86 -16.24 14.86
C PRO A 167 2.91 -15.78 15.88
N SER A 168 2.59 -15.86 17.16
CA SER A 168 3.61 -15.78 18.21
C SER A 168 4.54 -16.97 18.03
N ASN A 169 5.85 -16.75 18.08
CA ASN A 169 6.84 -17.84 17.99
C ASN A 169 6.52 -18.90 19.05
N ILE A 170 5.89 -19.97 18.62
CA ILE A 170 5.86 -21.21 19.41
C ILE A 170 7.27 -21.75 19.28
N SER A 171 8.11 -21.47 20.28
CA SER A 171 9.41 -22.11 20.43
C SER A 171 9.23 -23.60 20.18
N GLN A 172 9.93 -24.15 19.18
CA GLN A 172 9.94 -25.59 18.91
C GLN A 172 10.57 -26.32 20.09
N THR A 173 9.79 -26.58 21.13
CA THR A 173 10.14 -27.44 22.24
C THR A 173 9.29 -28.71 22.18
N ARG A 174 9.36 -29.41 21.06
CA ARG A 174 9.11 -30.86 21.04
C ARG A 174 10.42 -31.59 20.83
N LYS A 175 11.29 -31.58 21.85
CA LYS A 175 12.24 -32.67 22.05
C LYS A 175 11.41 -33.91 22.43
N THR A 176 11.10 -34.72 21.46
CA THR A 176 10.63 -36.09 21.68
C THR A 176 11.72 -36.81 22.48
N LYS A 177 11.51 -36.99 23.80
CA LYS A 177 12.24 -37.98 24.59
C LYS A 177 11.79 -39.36 24.08
N VAL A 178 12.56 -39.92 23.17
CA VAL A 178 12.56 -41.36 22.94
C VAL A 178 13.06 -41.97 24.21
N LYS A 179 12.18 -42.65 24.98
CA LYS A 179 12.58 -43.55 26.03
C LYS A 179 13.14 -44.80 25.34
N GLU A 180 14.48 -44.94 25.36
CA GLU A 180 15.07 -46.25 25.19
C GLU A 180 14.61 -47.14 26.33
N GLY A 181 13.82 -48.17 26.01
CA GLY A 181 13.49 -49.23 26.88
C GLY A 181 14.67 -50.17 27.02
N ALA A 182 15.24 -50.16 28.18
CA ALA A 182 16.20 -51.20 28.58
C ALA A 182 15.45 -52.49 28.92
N ARG A 183 15.96 -53.55 28.39
CA ARG A 183 15.70 -54.93 28.72
C ARG A 183 15.96 -55.21 30.18
#